data_d829b18c6e81f5bb0063b6db8cdb9f69
#
_entry.id   d829b18c6e81f5bb0063b6db8cdb9f69
#
_cell.length_a   1.000
_cell.length_b   1.000
_cell.length_c   1.000
_cell.angle_alpha   90.00
_cell.angle_beta   90.00
_cell.angle_gamma   90.00
#
_symmetry.space_group_name_H-M   'P 1'
#
loop_
_entity.id
_entity.type
_entity.pdbx_description
1 polymer ?
#
loop_
_entity_poly.entity_id
_entity_poly.type
_entity_poly.pdbx_seq_one_letter_code
_entity_poly.pdbx_strand_id
1 'polypeptide(L)' 'MISDVKLKIRHAKRGNETSLDLSNMGLSELPIELTQLTMLETLNVQNNKLQNLRRVD' A
#
# COMPACT_ATOMS: atom_id res chain seq x y z
N MET A 1 -11.39 9.60 11.53
CA MET A 1 -10.02 9.16 11.82
C MET A 1 -9.39 8.60 10.56
N ILE A 2 -8.21 9.07 10.22
CA ILE A 2 -7.52 8.64 9.02
C ILE A 2 -6.65 7.43 9.35
N SER A 3 -6.70 6.41 8.52
CA SER A 3 -5.90 5.22 8.76
C SER A 3 -4.43 5.52 8.48
N ASP A 4 -3.54 4.80 9.18
CA ASP A 4 -2.10 4.97 8.96
C ASP A 4 -1.71 4.66 7.53
N VAL A 5 -2.40 3.70 6.92
CA VAL A 5 -2.11 3.32 5.55
C VAL A 5 -2.32 4.50 4.60
N LYS A 6 -3.45 5.19 4.76
CA LYS A 6 -3.74 6.31 3.88
C LYS A 6 -2.78 7.45 4.10
N LEU A 7 -2.35 7.67 5.34
CA LEU A 7 -1.37 8.71 5.62
C LEU A 7 -0.04 8.38 4.95
N LYS A 8 0.38 7.13 5.02
CA LYS A 8 1.64 6.73 4.38
C LYS A 8 1.59 6.92 2.88
N ILE A 9 0.46 6.56 2.27
CA ILE A 9 0.30 6.72 0.84
C ILE A 9 0.32 8.19 0.46
N ARG A 10 -0.36 9.01 1.24
CA ARG A 10 -0.40 10.44 0.98
C ARG A 10 1.00 11.05 1.06
N HIS A 11 1.76 10.68 2.09
CA HIS A 11 3.12 11.21 2.25
C HIS A 11 4.02 10.76 1.11
N ALA A 12 3.87 9.50 0.69
CA ALA A 12 4.67 9.01 -0.42
C ALA A 12 4.37 9.76 -1.70
N LYS A 13 3.10 10.09 -1.92
CA LYS A 13 2.72 10.81 -3.12
C LYS A 13 3.29 12.23 -3.12
N ARG A 14 3.20 12.90 -1.98
CA ARG A 14 3.68 14.28 -1.88
C ARG A 14 5.19 14.37 -2.04
N GLY A 15 5.91 13.34 -1.56
CA GLY A 15 7.35 13.33 -1.65
C GLY A 15 7.89 12.65 -2.89
N ASN A 16 7.01 12.20 -3.79
CA ASN A 16 7.42 11.46 -4.97
C ASN A 16 8.34 10.30 -4.61
N GLU A 17 7.96 9.58 -3.54
CA GLU A 17 8.77 8.47 -3.07
C GLU A 17 8.74 7.32 -4.05
N THR A 18 9.87 6.64 -4.18
CA THR A 18 9.95 5.48 -5.04
C THR A 18 9.80 4.17 -4.28
N SER A 19 9.76 4.23 -2.96
CA SER A 19 9.55 3.04 -2.14
C SER A 19 8.54 3.34 -1.04
N LEU A 20 7.79 2.31 -0.67
CA LEU A 20 6.77 2.46 0.34
C LEU A 20 6.70 1.20 1.18
N ASP A 21 6.67 1.36 2.48
CA ASP A 21 6.62 0.26 3.43
C ASP A 21 5.24 0.22 4.08
N LEU A 22 4.46 -0.79 3.75
CA LEU A 22 3.15 -1.03 4.34
C LEU A 22 3.15 -2.33 5.14
N SER A 23 4.31 -2.77 5.60
CA SER A 23 4.41 -4.01 6.35
C SER A 23 3.75 -3.87 7.73
N ASN A 24 3.28 -4.99 8.26
CA ASN A 24 2.73 -5.06 9.62
C ASN A 24 1.56 -4.11 9.84
N MET A 25 0.70 -3.93 8.86
CA MET A 25 -0.42 -3.01 8.98
C MET A 25 -1.77 -3.70 9.00
N GLY A 26 -1.78 -5.02 9.00
CA GLY A 26 -3.04 -5.77 9.10
C GLY A 26 -3.93 -5.62 7.89
N LEU A 27 -3.35 -5.35 6.74
CA LEU A 27 -4.14 -5.14 5.53
C LEU A 27 -4.74 -6.45 5.03
N SER A 28 -6.02 -6.42 4.72
CA SER A 28 -6.67 -7.58 4.10
C SER A 28 -6.68 -7.43 2.58
N GLU A 29 -6.50 -6.22 2.09
CA GLU A 29 -6.40 -5.97 0.66
C GLU A 29 -5.61 -4.70 0.45
N LEU A 30 -5.05 -4.54 -0.73
CA LEU A 30 -4.26 -3.36 -1.04
C LEU A 30 -5.20 -2.18 -1.34
N PRO A 31 -4.89 -0.99 -0.80
CA PRO A 31 -5.70 0.18 -1.07
C PRO A 31 -5.61 0.58 -2.54
N ILE A 32 -6.73 1.01 -3.09
CA ILE A 32 -6.74 1.45 -4.48
C ILE A 32 -5.91 2.71 -4.67
N GLU A 33 -5.72 3.47 -3.59
CA GLU A 33 -4.91 4.68 -3.66
C GLU A 33 -3.48 4.41 -4.10
N LEU A 34 -3.02 3.17 -3.97
CA LEU A 34 -1.67 2.82 -4.43
C LEU A 34 -1.50 3.07 -5.93
N THR A 35 -2.59 3.02 -6.69
CA THR A 35 -2.50 3.25 -8.13
C THR A 35 -2.09 4.68 -8.46
N GLN A 36 -2.19 5.58 -7.49
CA GLN A 36 -1.80 6.97 -7.70
C GLN A 36 -0.31 7.20 -7.53
N LEU A 37 0.40 6.20 -7.01
CA LEU A 37 1.84 6.31 -6.78
C LEU A 37 2.59 5.81 -8.01
N THR A 38 2.51 6.61 -9.07
CA THR A 38 3.05 6.19 -10.36
C THR A 38 4.56 6.12 -10.38
N MET A 39 5.24 6.73 -9.41
CA MET A 39 6.69 6.68 -9.33
C MET A 39 7.20 5.57 -8.43
N LEU A 40 6.29 4.80 -7.85
CA LEU A 40 6.68 3.77 -6.90
C LEU A 40 7.38 2.62 -7.61
N GLU A 41 8.56 2.24 -7.10
CA GLU A 41 9.35 1.15 -7.66
C GLU A 41 9.38 -0.05 -6.72
N THR A 42 9.29 0.20 -5.42
CA THR A 42 9.39 -0.84 -4.42
C THR A 42 8.23 -0.73 -3.45
N LEU A 43 7.58 -1.85 -3.18
CA LEU A 43 6.47 -1.87 -2.23
C LEU A 43 6.66 -3.06 -1.31
N ASN A 44 6.70 -2.79 0.00
CA ASN A 44 6.81 -3.84 1.01
C ASN A 44 5.46 -4.00 1.70
N VAL A 45 4.86 -5.17 1.53
CA VAL A 45 3.57 -5.47 2.17
C VAL A 45 3.66 -6.73 3.02
N GLN A 46 4.83 -7.02 3.56
CA GLN A 46 5.02 -8.21 4.38
C GLN A 46 4.20 -8.14 5.66
N ASN A 47 3.88 -9.30 6.17
CA ASN A 47 3.19 -9.43 7.46
C ASN A 47 1.84 -8.73 7.48
N ASN A 48 1.13 -8.82 6.39
CA ASN A 48 -0.24 -8.37 6.33
C ASN A 48 -1.13 -9.60 6.17
N LYS A 49 -2.43 -9.38 6.10
CA LYS A 49 -3.41 -10.45 5.98
C LYS A 49 -4.02 -10.46 4.58
N LEU A 50 -3.20 -10.19 3.60
CA LEU A 50 -3.66 -10.13 2.22
C LEU A 50 -4.20 -11.47 1.77
N GLN A 51 -5.37 -11.43 1.23
CA GLN A 51 -6.00 -12.61 0.68
C GLN A 51 -6.06 -12.44 -0.82
N ASN A 52 -5.65 -13.16 -1.47
CA ASN A 52 -5.53 -12.80 -2.79
C ASN A 52 -6.28 -13.44 -3.65
N LEU A 53 -6.39 -13.29 -3.88
CA LEU A 53 -6.62 -13.41 -4.56
C LEU A 53 -7.18 -14.08 -5.45
N ARG A 54 -7.55 -14.15 -5.58
CA ARG A 54 -8.06 -14.64 -6.30
C ARG A 54 -8.15 -15.02 -7.31
N ARG A 55 -8.47 -15.54 -7.52
CA ARG A 55 -8.50 -15.88 -8.47
C ARG A 55 -9.30 -16.11 -9.18
N VAL A 56 -9.59 -16.14 -9.54
CA VAL A 56 -10.30 -16.36 -10.21
C VAL A 56 -10.63 -17.13 -10.99
N ASP A 57 -10.94 -17.51 -11.07
CA ASP A 57 -11.17 -18.25 -11.90
C ASP A 57 -11.76 -18.48 -12.43
#